data_c441a4aeb7001e508da4b7c72818ed6e
#
_entry.id   c441a4aeb7001e508da4b7c72818ed6e
#
_cell.length_a   1.000
_cell.length_b   1.000
_cell.length_c   1.000
_cell.angle_alpha   90.00
_cell.angle_beta   90.00
_cell.angle_gamma   90.00
#
_symmetry.space_group_name_H-M   'P 1'
#
loop_
_entity.id
_entity.type
_entity.pdbx_description
1 polymer ?
#
loop_
_entity_poly.entity_id
_entity_poly.type
_entity_poly.pdbx_seq_one_letter_code
_entity_poly.pdbx_strand_id
1 'polypeptide(L)'
;MPTENVHGDSRLSLWLRVREYAVPASMIETATARRSAGDWAGACAAAGVDVDLDLRFLARSRGSELAARIRADLRHLAPDLLRWHLPRIAPDGLLRPGLTSTLARYDTAAGDDPHAVHTVHLVARTAPAWADGGQRISLALWDGSRSGQGRWGNPRHGPRPDRRFRLDLHRHLWDARRTDELRVRSGADRPPAEVLPPLDPELLAAPPQGHRCAVDRWAAEAGILLRAEGRTTGSVAVRLGARQRLVLDLAADGPGPPAARIGAAPADGSASALPVLPDAAVWTLPDLDLIRTGAVEAGRLHPLVASALVPDHAPTGPAGTADRAGQPRLVECRGARHRIGLVDGVLAALDHDPAEIRREELLAALTGTPLPCLRAIDAAHRRPDCLTGVRERLDHGDVAGALTVVEGLLGPDALLRAGALRDELEAAALRRITYGLFRAGLAGPGPGRIHPGAHRPREHRPHPRQAHAR
;
A
#
# COMPACT_ATOMS: atom_id res chain seq x y z
N MET A 1 20.09 2.13 30.41
CA MET A 1 19.39 0.91 30.05
C MET A 1 17.92 1.17 29.81
N PRO A 2 17.48 1.77 28.75
CA PRO A 2 16.33 1.26 28.00
C PRO A 2 16.25 1.84 26.57
N THR A 3 17.17 1.48 25.67
CA THR A 3 17.15 1.98 24.29
C THR A 3 16.66 0.92 23.29
N GLU A 4 16.55 -0.32 23.66
CA GLU A 4 16.12 -1.39 22.74
C GLU A 4 14.59 -1.43 22.48
N ASN A 5 13.76 -1.04 23.43
CA ASN A 5 12.30 -1.11 23.31
C ASN A 5 11.69 -0.03 22.39
N VAL A 6 12.33 1.15 22.28
CA VAL A 6 11.76 2.26 21.50
C VAL A 6 11.74 1.98 19.98
N HIS A 7 12.72 1.27 19.45
CA HIS A 7 12.76 0.95 18.01
C HIS A 7 11.89 -0.27 17.64
N GLY A 8 11.72 -1.22 18.55
CA GLY A 8 10.80 -2.35 18.39
C GLY A 8 9.35 -1.89 18.31
N ASP A 9 8.93 -0.99 19.19
CA ASP A 9 7.57 -0.46 19.25
C ASP A 9 7.19 0.36 18.01
N SER A 10 8.11 1.15 17.46
CA SER A 10 7.82 1.97 16.27
C SER A 10 7.57 1.14 15.00
N ARG A 11 8.23 -0.02 14.86
CA ARG A 11 8.04 -0.93 13.73
C ARG A 11 6.71 -1.66 13.81
N LEU A 12 6.38 -2.22 14.96
CA LEU A 12 5.13 -2.92 15.18
C LEU A 12 3.94 -1.96 15.06
N SER A 13 4.06 -0.75 15.62
CA SER A 13 3.01 0.26 15.54
C SER A 13 2.73 0.71 14.10
N LEU A 14 3.76 0.79 13.22
CA LEU A 14 3.57 1.04 11.79
C LEU A 14 2.70 -0.05 11.15
N TRP A 15 3.02 -1.33 11.36
CA TRP A 15 2.28 -2.42 10.73
C TRP A 15 0.88 -2.62 11.32
N LEU A 16 0.70 -2.36 12.62
CA LEU A 16 -0.63 -2.33 13.24
C LEU A 16 -1.50 -1.21 12.65
N ARG A 17 -0.93 0.00 12.44
CA ARG A 17 -1.61 1.10 11.77
C ARG A 17 -1.99 0.74 10.32
N VAL A 18 -1.08 0.13 9.56
CA VAL A 18 -1.37 -0.35 8.21
C VAL A 18 -2.52 -1.35 8.22
N ARG A 19 -2.54 -2.26 9.20
CA ARG A 19 -3.60 -3.27 9.35
C ARG A 19 -4.95 -2.64 9.66
N GLU A 20 -4.97 -1.61 10.48
CA GLU A 20 -6.19 -0.94 10.90
C GLU A 20 -6.78 -0.04 9.81
N TYR A 21 -5.93 0.71 9.11
CA TYR A 21 -6.39 1.78 8.23
C TYR A 21 -6.18 1.52 6.74
N ALA A 22 -5.09 0.86 6.35
CA ALA A 22 -4.77 0.64 4.94
C ALA A 22 -5.34 -0.65 4.37
N VAL A 23 -5.39 -1.71 5.20
CA VAL A 23 -5.92 -3.04 4.82
C VAL A 23 -6.80 -3.56 5.98
N PRO A 24 -7.93 -2.88 6.27
CA PRO A 24 -8.82 -3.27 7.37
C PRO A 24 -9.49 -4.62 7.11
N ALA A 25 -10.00 -5.27 8.15
CA ALA A 25 -10.67 -6.56 8.08
C ALA A 25 -11.83 -6.56 7.07
N SER A 26 -12.64 -5.50 7.03
CA SER A 26 -13.75 -5.35 6.08
C SER A 26 -13.30 -5.37 4.62
N MET A 27 -12.14 -4.78 4.31
CA MET A 27 -11.54 -4.85 2.96
C MET A 27 -11.17 -6.29 2.62
N ILE A 28 -10.52 -7.02 3.53
CA ILE A 28 -10.09 -8.41 3.32
C ILE A 28 -11.30 -9.32 3.13
N GLU A 29 -12.32 -9.19 3.97
CA GLU A 29 -13.57 -9.95 3.86
C GLU A 29 -14.24 -9.72 2.51
N THR A 30 -14.41 -8.45 2.12
CA THR A 30 -15.05 -8.09 0.85
C THR A 30 -14.23 -8.56 -0.36
N ALA A 31 -12.92 -8.32 -0.39
CA ALA A 31 -12.05 -8.74 -1.48
C ALA A 31 -11.98 -10.26 -1.60
N THR A 32 -11.88 -10.96 -0.46
CA THR A 32 -11.86 -12.43 -0.43
C THR A 32 -13.19 -13.03 -0.91
N ALA A 33 -14.33 -12.52 -0.46
CA ALA A 33 -15.66 -12.98 -0.90
C ALA A 33 -15.84 -12.78 -2.41
N ARG A 34 -15.49 -11.60 -2.93
CA ARG A 34 -15.55 -11.29 -4.37
C ARG A 34 -14.65 -12.22 -5.18
N ARG A 35 -13.39 -12.38 -4.76
CA ARG A 35 -12.44 -13.28 -5.42
C ARG A 35 -12.94 -14.74 -5.43
N SER A 36 -13.47 -15.24 -4.32
CA SER A 36 -14.01 -16.60 -4.21
C SER A 36 -15.22 -16.82 -5.11
N ALA A 37 -16.02 -15.79 -5.36
CA ALA A 37 -17.12 -15.81 -6.33
C ALA A 37 -16.65 -15.64 -7.80
N GLY A 38 -15.34 -15.50 -8.05
CA GLY A 38 -14.79 -15.28 -9.40
C GLY A 38 -14.87 -13.83 -9.89
N ASP A 39 -15.38 -12.91 -9.07
CA ASP A 39 -15.44 -11.47 -9.35
C ASP A 39 -14.10 -10.80 -8.99
N TRP A 40 -13.08 -11.07 -9.80
CA TRP A 40 -11.75 -10.47 -9.61
C TRP A 40 -11.76 -8.94 -9.75
N ALA A 41 -12.64 -8.38 -10.60
CA ALA A 41 -12.73 -6.94 -10.79
C ALA A 41 -13.34 -6.26 -9.55
N GLY A 42 -14.39 -6.84 -8.98
CA GLY A 42 -14.96 -6.38 -7.71
C GLY A 42 -13.99 -6.55 -6.54
N ALA A 43 -13.18 -7.61 -6.51
CA ALA A 43 -12.13 -7.78 -5.51
C ALA A 43 -11.08 -6.66 -5.62
N CYS A 44 -10.62 -6.33 -6.84
CA CYS A 44 -9.72 -5.20 -7.08
C CYS A 44 -10.33 -3.88 -6.60
N ALA A 45 -11.60 -3.61 -6.94
CA ALA A 45 -12.29 -2.39 -6.54
C ALA A 45 -12.37 -2.27 -5.00
N ALA A 46 -12.70 -3.37 -4.30
CA ALA A 46 -12.75 -3.41 -2.83
C ALA A 46 -11.41 -3.09 -2.18
N ALA A 47 -10.29 -3.52 -2.78
CA ALA A 47 -8.95 -3.24 -2.29
C ALA A 47 -8.35 -1.90 -2.79
N GLY A 48 -9.12 -1.06 -3.47
CA GLY A 48 -8.64 0.21 -4.03
C GLY A 48 -7.63 0.03 -5.18
N VAL A 49 -7.78 -1.07 -5.94
CA VAL A 49 -6.94 -1.39 -7.10
C VAL A 49 -7.73 -1.13 -8.38
N ASP A 50 -7.23 -0.22 -9.20
CA ASP A 50 -7.77 0.10 -10.53
C ASP A 50 -7.11 -0.80 -11.58
N VAL A 51 -7.89 -1.23 -12.58
CA VAL A 51 -7.38 -2.08 -13.66
C VAL A 51 -7.37 -1.30 -14.96
N ASP A 52 -6.18 -0.88 -15.39
CA ASP A 52 -5.94 -0.10 -16.61
C ASP A 52 -5.59 -1.03 -17.80
N LEU A 53 -6.40 -2.10 -17.98
CA LEU A 53 -6.18 -3.13 -18.97
C LEU A 53 -7.47 -3.39 -19.76
N ASP A 54 -7.37 -3.33 -21.08
CA ASP A 54 -8.41 -3.86 -21.98
C ASP A 54 -7.95 -5.22 -22.54
N LEU A 55 -8.44 -6.29 -21.91
CA LEU A 55 -8.12 -7.66 -22.31
C LEU A 55 -8.65 -8.03 -23.69
N ARG A 56 -9.73 -7.38 -24.19
CA ARG A 56 -10.26 -7.62 -25.53
C ARG A 56 -9.36 -6.96 -26.58
N PHE A 57 -8.94 -5.73 -26.30
CA PHE A 57 -7.98 -5.04 -27.16
C PHE A 57 -6.64 -5.80 -27.19
N LEU A 58 -6.15 -6.26 -26.04
CA LEU A 58 -4.93 -7.04 -25.91
C LEU A 58 -5.00 -8.33 -26.75
N ALA A 59 -6.10 -9.07 -26.67
CA ALA A 59 -6.29 -10.30 -27.45
C ALA A 59 -6.24 -10.06 -28.96
N ARG A 60 -6.80 -8.93 -29.43
CA ARG A 60 -6.76 -8.55 -30.85
C ARG A 60 -5.38 -8.06 -31.31
N SER A 61 -4.65 -7.35 -30.46
CA SER A 61 -3.40 -6.67 -30.84
C SER A 61 -2.13 -7.48 -30.58
N ARG A 62 -2.15 -8.40 -29.60
CA ARG A 62 -0.96 -9.16 -29.15
C ARG A 62 -1.23 -10.68 -29.03
N GLY A 63 -2.42 -11.13 -29.41
CA GLY A 63 -2.81 -12.54 -29.40
C GLY A 63 -3.62 -12.94 -28.19
N SER A 64 -4.49 -13.94 -28.42
CA SER A 64 -5.40 -14.48 -27.41
C SER A 64 -4.69 -15.20 -26.27
N GLU A 65 -3.53 -15.81 -26.54
CA GLU A 65 -2.75 -16.54 -25.54
C GLU A 65 -2.23 -15.61 -24.44
N LEU A 66 -1.58 -14.49 -24.81
CA LEU A 66 -1.13 -13.50 -23.84
C LEU A 66 -2.29 -12.95 -23.00
N ALA A 67 -3.40 -12.63 -23.63
CA ALA A 67 -4.59 -12.15 -22.95
C ALA A 67 -5.18 -13.20 -21.99
N ALA A 68 -5.12 -14.49 -22.34
CA ALA A 68 -5.57 -15.60 -21.50
C ALA A 68 -4.65 -15.76 -20.27
N ARG A 69 -3.33 -15.70 -20.44
CA ARG A 69 -2.34 -15.78 -19.34
C ARG A 69 -2.54 -14.62 -18.35
N ILE A 70 -2.67 -13.40 -18.83
CA ILE A 70 -2.92 -12.23 -17.98
C ILE A 70 -4.28 -12.37 -17.26
N ARG A 71 -5.33 -12.80 -17.94
CA ARG A 71 -6.64 -13.04 -17.33
C ARG A 71 -6.57 -14.11 -16.24
N ALA A 72 -5.77 -15.16 -16.43
CA ALA A 72 -5.56 -16.19 -15.42
C ALA A 72 -4.88 -15.61 -14.17
N ASP A 73 -3.86 -14.77 -14.33
CA ASP A 73 -3.21 -14.13 -13.20
C ASP A 73 -4.13 -13.15 -12.47
N LEU A 74 -4.95 -12.36 -13.19
CA LEU A 74 -5.94 -11.45 -12.57
C LEU A 74 -7.02 -12.19 -11.77
N ARG A 75 -7.46 -13.38 -12.24
CA ARG A 75 -8.45 -14.21 -11.51
C ARG A 75 -7.93 -14.74 -10.17
N HIS A 76 -6.61 -14.91 -10.05
CA HIS A 76 -5.97 -15.43 -8.85
C HIS A 76 -5.27 -14.35 -8.02
N LEU A 77 -5.34 -13.09 -8.46
CA LEU A 77 -4.84 -11.96 -7.72
C LEU A 77 -5.63 -11.80 -6.40
N ALA A 78 -4.93 -11.71 -5.29
CA ALA A 78 -5.45 -11.25 -4.01
C ALA A 78 -5.05 -9.77 -3.84
N PRO A 79 -5.91 -8.81 -4.24
CA PRO A 79 -5.51 -7.41 -4.36
C PRO A 79 -5.30 -6.73 -3.01
N ASP A 80 -5.99 -7.16 -1.97
CA ASP A 80 -5.81 -6.77 -0.58
C ASP A 80 -4.47 -7.27 -0.03
N LEU A 81 -4.07 -8.50 -0.35
CA LEU A 81 -2.76 -9.06 -0.02
C LEU A 81 -1.64 -8.31 -0.78
N LEU A 82 -1.83 -8.01 -2.07
CA LEU A 82 -0.93 -7.16 -2.84
C LEU A 82 -0.76 -5.80 -2.16
N ARG A 83 -1.88 -5.15 -1.78
CA ARG A 83 -1.88 -3.86 -1.11
C ARG A 83 -1.13 -3.89 0.22
N TRP A 84 -1.23 -4.98 0.97
CA TRP A 84 -0.50 -5.20 2.22
C TRP A 84 1.02 -5.23 2.00
N HIS A 85 1.48 -5.94 0.99
CA HIS A 85 2.91 -6.18 0.73
C HIS A 85 3.59 -5.14 -0.18
N LEU A 86 2.86 -4.17 -0.73
CA LEU A 86 3.50 -3.07 -1.46
C LEU A 86 4.35 -2.19 -0.53
N PRO A 87 5.46 -1.63 -1.06
CA PRO A 87 6.37 -0.79 -0.29
C PRO A 87 5.70 0.42 0.33
N ARG A 88 6.03 0.66 1.60
CA ARG A 88 5.44 1.72 2.43
C ARG A 88 6.49 2.71 2.93
N ILE A 89 6.03 3.85 3.41
CA ILE A 89 6.85 4.92 4.00
C ILE A 89 6.57 4.97 5.50
N ALA A 90 7.62 4.97 6.31
CA ALA A 90 7.53 5.23 7.74
C ALA A 90 7.47 6.76 8.00
N PRO A 91 6.83 7.22 9.10
CA PRO A 91 6.16 6.41 10.13
C PRO A 91 4.69 6.08 9.81
N ASP A 92 4.09 6.71 8.80
CA ASP A 92 2.64 6.71 8.58
C ASP A 92 2.10 5.44 7.93
N GLY A 93 2.97 4.63 7.33
CA GLY A 93 2.55 3.39 6.66
C GLY A 93 1.86 3.61 5.32
N LEU A 94 1.96 4.80 4.74
CA LEU A 94 1.42 5.12 3.41
C LEU A 94 2.17 4.37 2.31
N LEU A 95 1.50 4.06 1.21
CA LEU A 95 2.15 3.47 0.04
C LEU A 95 3.20 4.43 -0.53
N ARG A 96 4.34 3.88 -0.91
CA ARG A 96 5.39 4.66 -1.55
C ARG A 96 4.90 5.22 -2.89
N PRO A 97 4.88 6.56 -3.10
CA PRO A 97 4.35 7.15 -4.32
C PRO A 97 5.28 6.96 -5.52
N GLY A 98 4.69 6.97 -6.72
CA GLY A 98 5.41 6.93 -8.00
C GLY A 98 6.15 5.62 -8.26
N LEU A 99 5.75 4.52 -7.61
CA LEU A 99 6.37 3.22 -7.74
C LEU A 99 5.77 2.42 -8.89
N THR A 100 6.61 1.62 -9.56
CA THR A 100 6.18 0.58 -10.50
C THR A 100 6.82 -0.74 -10.10
N SER A 101 5.99 -1.71 -9.68
CA SER A 101 6.39 -3.07 -9.28
C SER A 101 5.99 -4.07 -10.36
N THR A 102 6.89 -4.99 -10.73
CA THR A 102 6.56 -6.08 -11.65
C THR A 102 5.84 -7.19 -10.89
N LEU A 103 4.63 -7.57 -11.34
CA LEU A 103 3.86 -8.70 -10.79
C LEU A 103 4.09 -9.99 -11.59
N ALA A 104 4.14 -9.89 -12.91
CA ALA A 104 4.40 -11.03 -13.79
C ALA A 104 5.13 -10.59 -15.05
N ARG A 105 5.87 -11.53 -15.67
CA ARG A 105 6.56 -11.35 -16.95
C ARG A 105 6.01 -12.38 -17.95
N TYR A 106 5.74 -11.92 -19.14
CA TYR A 106 5.22 -12.74 -20.24
C TYR A 106 6.11 -12.56 -21.45
N ASP A 107 6.82 -13.60 -21.80
CA ASP A 107 7.61 -13.62 -23.02
C ASP A 107 6.69 -14.00 -24.18
N THR A 108 6.76 -13.20 -25.23
CA THR A 108 5.99 -13.34 -26.46
C THR A 108 6.94 -13.29 -27.65
N ALA A 109 6.63 -13.99 -28.72
CA ALA A 109 7.38 -13.84 -29.97
C ALA A 109 7.29 -12.40 -30.50
N ALA A 110 8.38 -11.84 -30.97
CA ALA A 110 8.42 -10.50 -31.50
C ALA A 110 8.26 -10.52 -33.03
N GLY A 111 7.03 -10.30 -33.51
CA GLY A 111 6.74 -10.17 -34.93
C GLY A 111 7.13 -11.40 -35.76
N ASP A 112 7.73 -11.15 -36.95
CA ASP A 112 8.12 -12.22 -37.90
C ASP A 112 9.45 -12.90 -37.57
N ASP A 113 10.17 -12.44 -36.52
CA ASP A 113 11.40 -13.09 -36.06
C ASP A 113 11.09 -14.06 -34.93
N PRO A 114 11.15 -15.41 -35.17
CA PRO A 114 10.86 -16.42 -34.15
C PRO A 114 11.88 -16.45 -33.01
N HIS A 115 13.04 -15.81 -33.16
CA HIS A 115 14.09 -15.75 -32.14
C HIS A 115 14.04 -14.45 -31.32
N ALA A 116 13.29 -13.43 -31.76
CA ALA A 116 13.13 -12.19 -31.04
C ALA A 116 12.07 -12.36 -29.94
N VAL A 117 12.48 -12.33 -28.67
CA VAL A 117 11.59 -12.39 -27.52
C VAL A 117 11.25 -10.98 -27.07
N HIS A 118 9.95 -10.68 -27.04
CA HIS A 118 9.45 -9.44 -26.46
C HIS A 118 8.80 -9.73 -25.12
N THR A 119 9.32 -9.13 -24.06
CA THR A 119 8.76 -9.34 -22.72
C THR A 119 7.76 -8.24 -22.35
N VAL A 120 6.54 -8.65 -22.04
CA VAL A 120 5.49 -7.78 -21.49
C VAL A 120 5.40 -8.01 -19.99
N HIS A 121 5.31 -6.94 -19.22
CA HIS A 121 5.18 -7.00 -17.76
C HIS A 121 3.78 -6.60 -17.34
N LEU A 122 3.13 -7.40 -16.48
CA LEU A 122 2.03 -6.93 -15.65
C LEU A 122 2.64 -6.18 -14.47
N VAL A 123 2.23 -4.93 -14.27
CA VAL A 123 2.79 -4.06 -13.23
C VAL A 123 1.72 -3.48 -12.33
N ALA A 124 2.04 -3.34 -11.05
CA ALA A 124 1.30 -2.53 -10.09
C ALA A 124 2.00 -1.17 -9.96
N ARG A 125 1.21 -0.10 -10.01
CA ARG A 125 1.70 1.28 -9.91
C ARG A 125 1.01 2.01 -8.79
N THR A 126 1.76 2.81 -8.06
CA THR A 126 1.21 3.82 -7.14
C THR A 126 1.23 5.19 -7.81
N ALA A 127 0.25 6.03 -7.49
CA ALA A 127 0.21 7.39 -8.00
C ALA A 127 1.43 8.20 -7.52
N PRO A 128 1.87 9.23 -8.26
CA PRO A 128 2.85 10.18 -7.74
C PRO A 128 2.25 10.98 -6.58
N ALA A 129 3.08 11.49 -5.68
CA ALA A 129 2.63 12.16 -4.46
C ALA A 129 1.64 13.32 -4.68
N TRP A 130 1.77 14.05 -5.79
CA TRP A 130 0.85 15.14 -6.12
C TRP A 130 -0.54 14.69 -6.61
N ALA A 131 -0.67 13.42 -7.00
CA ALA A 131 -1.92 12.82 -7.49
C ALA A 131 -2.35 11.64 -6.60
N ASP A 132 -1.92 11.62 -5.35
CA ASP A 132 -2.32 10.59 -4.40
C ASP A 132 -3.81 10.74 -4.07
N GLY A 133 -4.58 9.80 -4.56
CA GLY A 133 -6.05 9.76 -4.46
C GLY A 133 -6.55 8.79 -3.39
N GLY A 134 -5.94 8.77 -2.21
CA GLY A 134 -6.28 7.83 -1.15
C GLY A 134 -5.59 6.48 -1.36
N GLN A 135 -4.30 6.50 -1.60
CA GLN A 135 -3.45 5.31 -1.66
C GLN A 135 -3.92 4.27 -2.68
N ARG A 136 -4.41 4.71 -3.84
CA ARG A 136 -4.87 3.81 -4.91
C ARG A 136 -3.70 3.19 -5.67
N ILE A 137 -3.91 1.97 -6.12
CA ILE A 137 -2.97 1.19 -6.93
C ILE A 137 -3.59 1.02 -8.32
N SER A 138 -2.81 1.07 -9.39
CA SER A 138 -3.28 0.71 -10.72
C SER A 138 -2.51 -0.47 -11.29
N LEU A 139 -3.21 -1.41 -11.92
CA LEU A 139 -2.64 -2.51 -12.69
C LEU A 139 -2.56 -2.11 -14.16
N ALA A 140 -1.40 -2.25 -14.75
CA ALA A 140 -1.17 -1.89 -16.16
C ALA A 140 -0.19 -2.86 -16.81
N LEU A 141 -0.06 -2.78 -18.14
CA LEU A 141 1.01 -3.44 -18.89
C LEU A 141 2.15 -2.47 -19.18
N TRP A 142 3.37 -3.00 -19.13
CA TRP A 142 4.58 -2.30 -19.53
C TRP A 142 5.38 -3.20 -20.47
N ASP A 143 5.72 -2.69 -21.66
CA ASP A 143 6.39 -3.46 -22.71
C ASP A 143 7.76 -2.88 -23.14
N GLY A 144 8.29 -1.93 -22.37
CA GLY A 144 9.58 -1.30 -22.65
C GLY A 144 9.56 -0.31 -23.80
N SER A 145 8.45 -0.15 -24.51
CA SER A 145 8.37 0.79 -25.64
C SER A 145 8.48 2.23 -25.14
N ARG A 146 9.40 2.99 -25.76
CA ARG A 146 9.60 4.42 -25.47
C ARG A 146 8.68 5.34 -26.28
N SER A 147 7.90 4.77 -27.19
CA SER A 147 7.04 5.58 -28.06
C SER A 147 5.89 6.16 -27.24
N GLY A 148 5.87 7.49 -27.12
CA GLY A 148 4.92 8.28 -26.33
C GLY A 148 3.48 8.28 -26.81
N GLN A 149 3.10 7.39 -27.71
CA GLN A 149 1.71 7.14 -28.08
C GLN A 149 1.31 5.79 -27.49
N GLY A 150 0.67 5.84 -26.33
CA GLY A 150 0.16 4.64 -25.66
C GLY A 150 -0.83 3.89 -26.53
N ARG A 151 -0.34 2.86 -27.21
CA ARG A 151 -1.15 1.90 -27.99
C ARG A 151 -2.24 1.18 -27.16
N TRP A 152 -2.22 1.39 -25.86
CA TRP A 152 -3.09 0.73 -24.87
C TRP A 152 -4.23 1.64 -24.35
N GLY A 153 -4.51 2.75 -25.03
CA GLY A 153 -5.57 3.69 -24.63
C GLY A 153 -5.19 4.62 -23.47
N ASN A 154 -4.01 4.46 -22.86
CA ASN A 154 -3.55 5.37 -21.83
C ASN A 154 -2.28 6.10 -22.32
N PRO A 155 -2.31 7.45 -22.48
CA PRO A 155 -1.21 8.23 -23.06
C PRO A 155 0.07 8.27 -22.21
N ARG A 156 0.10 7.58 -21.06
CA ARG A 156 1.22 7.64 -20.13
C ARG A 156 1.86 6.27 -19.96
N HIS A 157 2.95 6.06 -20.66
CA HIS A 157 3.92 5.03 -20.28
C HIS A 157 4.42 5.39 -18.89
N GLY A 158 3.99 4.62 -17.91
CA GLY A 158 4.52 4.76 -16.53
C GLY A 158 6.02 4.53 -16.51
N PRO A 159 6.70 4.94 -15.43
CA PRO A 159 8.12 4.73 -15.28
C PRO A 159 8.47 3.24 -15.41
N ARG A 160 9.70 2.99 -15.87
CA ARG A 160 10.25 1.64 -15.94
C ARG A 160 10.07 0.94 -14.58
N PRO A 161 9.68 -0.35 -14.57
CA PRO A 161 9.64 -1.13 -13.34
C PRO A 161 10.99 -1.06 -12.60
N ASP A 162 10.94 -0.79 -11.29
CA ASP A 162 12.14 -0.72 -10.47
C ASP A 162 12.63 -2.15 -10.16
N ARG A 163 13.93 -2.39 -10.33
CA ARG A 163 14.58 -3.68 -10.07
C ARG A 163 14.42 -4.15 -8.61
N ARG A 164 14.17 -3.23 -7.67
CA ARG A 164 13.94 -3.56 -6.26
C ARG A 164 12.58 -4.19 -6.00
N PHE A 165 11.60 -3.93 -6.86
CA PHE A 165 10.21 -4.31 -6.62
C PHE A 165 9.75 -5.35 -7.63
N ARG A 166 10.44 -6.51 -7.60
CA ARG A 166 10.22 -7.67 -8.44
C ARG A 166 9.28 -8.67 -7.77
N LEU A 167 7.99 -8.34 -7.68
CA LEU A 167 6.95 -9.23 -7.14
C LEU A 167 6.63 -10.41 -8.08
N ASP A 168 7.13 -10.40 -9.31
CA ASP A 168 7.12 -11.56 -10.22
C ASP A 168 7.92 -12.75 -9.65
N LEU A 169 8.94 -12.48 -8.86
CA LEU A 169 9.73 -13.48 -8.13
C LEU A 169 9.12 -13.84 -6.75
N HIS A 170 8.11 -13.10 -6.30
CA HIS A 170 7.47 -13.23 -4.99
C HIS A 170 5.96 -13.35 -5.13
N ARG A 171 5.50 -14.26 -6.01
CA ARG A 171 4.07 -14.44 -6.30
C ARG A 171 3.26 -14.82 -5.06
N HIS A 172 3.85 -15.49 -4.10
CA HIS A 172 3.23 -15.85 -2.83
C HIS A 172 2.72 -14.63 -2.01
N LEU A 173 3.13 -13.41 -2.37
CA LEU A 173 2.69 -12.16 -1.72
C LEU A 173 1.45 -11.53 -2.38
N TRP A 174 0.92 -12.12 -3.47
CA TRP A 174 -0.22 -11.55 -4.17
C TRP A 174 -1.06 -12.56 -4.99
N ASP A 175 -0.53 -13.72 -5.35
CA ASP A 175 -1.21 -14.76 -6.13
C ASP A 175 -1.71 -15.86 -5.18
N ALA A 176 -3.03 -15.98 -5.08
CA ALA A 176 -3.67 -16.92 -4.15
C ALA A 176 -3.30 -18.41 -4.39
N ARG A 177 -2.80 -18.76 -5.59
CA ARG A 177 -2.34 -20.12 -5.90
C ARG A 177 -0.97 -20.45 -5.32
N ARG A 178 -0.21 -19.42 -4.94
CA ARG A 178 1.20 -19.56 -4.54
C ARG A 178 1.42 -19.18 -3.07
N THR A 179 0.36 -18.92 -2.31
CA THR A 179 0.47 -18.51 -0.90
C THR A 179 0.99 -19.63 0.00
N ASP A 180 0.89 -20.88 -0.41
CA ASP A 180 1.52 -22.04 0.24
C ASP A 180 3.06 -21.91 0.34
N GLU A 181 3.70 -21.26 -0.64
CA GLU A 181 5.15 -20.99 -0.60
C GLU A 181 5.52 -20.01 0.52
N LEU A 182 4.57 -19.24 1.03
CA LEU A 182 4.82 -18.16 1.99
C LEU A 182 5.56 -18.67 3.23
N ARG A 183 5.19 -19.83 3.76
CA ARG A 183 5.81 -20.42 4.95
C ARG A 183 7.32 -20.62 4.77
N VAL A 184 7.71 -21.26 3.67
CA VAL A 184 9.11 -21.53 3.35
C VAL A 184 9.84 -20.24 2.96
N ARG A 185 9.20 -19.39 2.14
CA ARG A 185 9.81 -18.16 1.61
C ARG A 185 10.00 -17.09 2.69
N SER A 186 9.15 -17.06 3.72
CA SER A 186 9.30 -16.15 4.86
C SER A 186 10.24 -16.67 5.96
N GLY A 187 10.61 -17.96 5.93
CA GLY A 187 11.37 -18.61 6.99
C GLY A 187 10.54 -19.00 8.21
N ALA A 188 9.20 -19.08 8.06
CA ALA A 188 8.32 -19.52 9.14
C ALA A 188 8.37 -21.05 9.38
N ASP A 189 8.97 -21.79 8.47
CA ASP A 189 9.20 -23.23 8.56
C ASP A 189 10.36 -23.59 9.52
N ARG A 190 11.11 -22.60 9.99
CA ARG A 190 12.28 -22.76 10.85
C ARG A 190 12.15 -21.92 12.12
N PRO A 191 12.73 -22.38 13.25
CA PRO A 191 12.87 -21.52 14.41
C PRO A 191 13.72 -20.29 14.04
N PRO A 192 13.56 -19.17 14.74
CA PRO A 192 14.43 -18.02 14.55
C PRO A 192 15.88 -18.48 14.68
N ALA A 193 16.69 -18.18 13.67
CA ALA A 193 18.10 -18.59 13.70
C ALA A 193 18.77 -17.92 14.92
N GLU A 194 19.25 -18.75 15.85
CA GLU A 194 19.99 -18.27 17.03
C GLU A 194 21.34 -17.68 16.63
N VAL A 195 21.89 -18.13 15.49
CA VAL A 195 23.15 -17.64 14.93
C VAL A 195 22.89 -17.14 13.51
N LEU A 196 22.86 -15.84 13.33
CA LEU A 196 22.97 -15.23 12.01
C LEU A 196 24.34 -15.58 11.41
N PRO A 197 24.46 -15.70 10.05
CA PRO A 197 25.78 -15.79 9.42
C PRO A 197 26.69 -14.70 10.00
N PRO A 198 28.00 -14.93 10.17
CA PRO A 198 28.91 -13.94 10.72
C PRO A 198 28.95 -12.73 9.80
N LEU A 199 28.09 -11.78 10.07
CA LEU A 199 28.02 -10.48 9.46
C LEU A 199 28.67 -9.52 10.41
N ASP A 200 29.51 -8.65 9.86
CA ASP A 200 29.99 -7.51 10.58
C ASP A 200 28.80 -6.70 11.10
N PRO A 201 28.64 -6.55 12.42
CA PRO A 201 27.52 -5.78 12.99
C PRO A 201 27.40 -4.37 12.42
N GLU A 202 28.52 -3.76 12.01
CA GLU A 202 28.54 -2.44 11.38
C GLU A 202 27.82 -2.42 10.01
N LEU A 203 27.82 -3.55 9.29
CA LEU A 203 27.12 -3.65 8.00
C LEU A 203 25.60 -3.66 8.14
N LEU A 204 25.10 -4.07 9.31
CA LEU A 204 23.66 -4.08 9.62
C LEU A 204 23.24 -2.93 10.54
N ALA A 205 24.12 -2.00 10.84
CA ALA A 205 23.96 -1.01 11.90
C ALA A 205 22.77 -0.04 11.74
N ALA A 206 22.11 0.03 10.58
CA ALA A 206 20.94 0.90 10.41
C ALA A 206 19.95 0.41 9.34
N PRO A 207 19.16 -0.64 9.59
CA PRO A 207 17.98 -0.85 8.76
C PRO A 207 17.03 0.33 8.91
N PRO A 208 16.32 0.74 7.83
CA PRO A 208 15.31 1.79 7.93
C PRO A 208 14.27 1.47 9.01
N GLN A 209 13.76 2.51 9.67
CA GLN A 209 12.68 2.33 10.66
C GLN A 209 11.54 1.49 10.07
N GLY A 210 11.01 0.58 10.85
CA GLY A 210 9.91 -0.28 10.43
C GLY A 210 10.31 -1.59 9.75
N HIS A 211 11.60 -1.89 9.56
CA HIS A 211 12.06 -3.10 8.86
C HIS A 211 13.11 -3.88 9.65
N ARG A 212 13.09 -5.20 9.48
CA ARG A 212 14.11 -6.14 9.98
C ARG A 212 14.65 -6.94 8.79
N CYS A 213 15.96 -7.12 8.71
CA CYS A 213 16.59 -7.88 7.62
C CYS A 213 16.34 -9.39 7.76
N ALA A 214 15.97 -10.05 6.65
CA ALA A 214 15.79 -11.49 6.54
C ALA A 214 17.10 -12.17 6.03
N VAL A 215 18.22 -11.92 6.69
CA VAL A 215 19.57 -12.30 6.23
C VAL A 215 19.69 -13.80 5.96
N ASP A 216 19.05 -14.61 6.78
CA ASP A 216 19.00 -16.08 6.65
C ASP A 216 18.36 -16.56 5.33
N ARG A 217 17.61 -15.70 4.65
CA ARG A 217 16.92 -15.98 3.39
C ARG A 217 17.66 -15.44 2.16
N TRP A 218 18.54 -14.48 2.33
CA TRP A 218 19.16 -13.76 1.20
C TRP A 218 19.83 -14.67 0.18
N ALA A 219 20.53 -15.71 0.63
CA ALA A 219 21.22 -16.66 -0.27
C ALA A 219 20.22 -17.42 -1.16
N ALA A 220 19.16 -17.95 -0.58
CA ALA A 220 18.11 -18.68 -1.31
C ALA A 220 17.39 -17.77 -2.31
N GLU A 221 17.04 -16.55 -1.89
CA GLU A 221 16.34 -15.55 -2.70
C GLU A 221 17.24 -15.00 -3.82
N ALA A 222 18.52 -14.77 -3.56
CA ALA A 222 19.48 -14.38 -4.58
C ALA A 222 19.67 -15.49 -5.64
N GLY A 223 19.66 -16.76 -5.23
CA GLY A 223 19.65 -17.89 -6.16
C GLY A 223 18.43 -17.90 -7.07
N ILE A 224 17.24 -17.54 -6.55
CA ILE A 224 16.02 -17.40 -7.37
C ILE A 224 16.18 -16.25 -8.37
N LEU A 225 16.68 -15.10 -7.92
CA LEU A 225 16.92 -13.95 -8.78
C LEU A 225 17.92 -14.27 -9.90
N LEU A 226 19.05 -14.88 -9.56
CA LEU A 226 20.09 -15.23 -10.55
C LEU A 226 19.55 -16.21 -11.58
N ARG A 227 18.81 -17.24 -11.17
CA ARG A 227 18.17 -18.19 -12.11
C ARG A 227 17.17 -17.48 -13.05
N ALA A 228 16.40 -16.51 -12.53
CA ALA A 228 15.49 -15.72 -13.36
C ALA A 228 16.22 -14.80 -14.36
N GLU A 229 17.51 -14.53 -14.13
CA GLU A 229 18.41 -13.80 -15.03
C GLU A 229 19.30 -14.76 -15.88
N GLY A 230 18.98 -16.07 -15.90
CA GLY A 230 19.72 -17.09 -16.65
C GLY A 230 21.10 -17.46 -16.07
N ARG A 231 21.31 -17.21 -14.78
CA ARG A 231 22.59 -17.44 -14.08
C ARG A 231 22.38 -18.38 -12.90
N THR A 232 23.38 -19.19 -12.59
CA THR A 232 23.39 -20.09 -11.43
C THR A 232 24.17 -19.54 -10.24
N THR A 233 25.16 -18.68 -10.52
CA THR A 233 26.08 -18.09 -9.54
C THR A 233 26.33 -16.63 -9.86
N GLY A 234 26.93 -15.91 -8.91
CA GLY A 234 27.39 -14.54 -9.10
C GLY A 234 27.00 -13.59 -7.97
N SER A 235 27.28 -12.32 -8.21
CA SER A 235 27.08 -11.27 -7.23
C SER A 235 25.70 -10.59 -7.40
N VAL A 236 25.07 -10.27 -6.28
CA VAL A 236 23.78 -9.58 -6.19
C VAL A 236 23.92 -8.40 -5.24
N ALA A 237 23.42 -7.24 -5.63
CA ALA A 237 23.39 -6.06 -4.76
C ALA A 237 22.19 -6.12 -3.80
N VAL A 238 22.43 -5.96 -2.50
CA VAL A 238 21.41 -5.81 -1.47
C VAL A 238 21.34 -4.34 -1.06
N ARG A 239 20.14 -3.74 -1.10
CA ARG A 239 19.94 -2.33 -0.76
C ARG A 239 19.19 -2.20 0.57
N LEU A 240 19.85 -1.68 1.59
CA LEU A 240 19.27 -1.45 2.91
C LEU A 240 18.67 -0.03 3.09
N GLY A 241 18.94 0.85 2.15
CA GLY A 241 18.46 2.23 2.19
C GLY A 241 18.84 3.03 0.95
N ALA A 242 18.79 4.34 1.03
CA ALA A 242 19.16 5.22 -0.08
C ALA A 242 20.65 5.11 -0.44
N ARG A 243 21.51 5.03 0.57
CA ARG A 243 22.98 5.04 0.43
C ARG A 243 23.64 3.72 0.78
N GLN A 244 23.07 2.92 1.66
CA GLN A 244 23.69 1.68 2.14
C GLN A 244 23.40 0.54 1.17
N ARG A 245 24.47 -0.08 0.68
CA ARG A 245 24.45 -1.24 -0.23
C ARG A 245 25.45 -2.27 0.23
N LEU A 246 25.06 -3.53 0.13
CA LEU A 246 25.93 -4.69 0.33
C LEU A 246 26.00 -5.48 -0.98
N VAL A 247 27.02 -6.31 -1.11
CA VAL A 247 27.15 -7.30 -2.18
C VAL A 247 27.07 -8.69 -1.55
N LEU A 248 26.22 -9.51 -2.12
CA LEU A 248 26.04 -10.91 -1.77
C LEU A 248 26.60 -11.74 -2.92
N ASP A 249 27.68 -12.46 -2.67
CA ASP A 249 28.30 -13.36 -3.63
C ASP A 249 27.85 -14.79 -3.40
N LEU A 250 27.26 -15.41 -4.43
CA LEU A 250 26.88 -16.81 -4.42
C LEU A 250 27.89 -17.60 -5.26
N ALA A 251 28.62 -18.50 -4.59
CA ALA A 251 29.53 -19.45 -5.23
C ALA A 251 28.84 -20.80 -5.47
N ALA A 252 29.25 -21.51 -6.52
CA ALA A 252 28.82 -22.88 -6.76
C ALA A 252 29.77 -23.81 -6.03
N ASP A 253 29.58 -24.00 -4.73
CA ASP A 253 30.40 -24.91 -3.96
C ASP A 253 29.65 -26.23 -3.65
N GLY A 254 29.84 -27.25 -4.52
CA GLY A 254 29.47 -28.63 -4.22
C GLY A 254 27.95 -28.93 -4.17
N PRO A 255 27.57 -30.14 -3.69
CA PRO A 255 26.17 -30.61 -3.62
C PRO A 255 25.35 -29.99 -2.46
N GLY A 256 25.92 -29.04 -1.69
CA GLY A 256 25.24 -28.32 -0.59
C GLY A 256 24.53 -27.06 -1.01
N PRO A 257 23.81 -26.39 -0.07
CA PRO A 257 23.28 -25.06 -0.32
C PRO A 257 24.43 -24.11 -0.69
N PRO A 258 24.19 -23.17 -1.67
CA PRO A 258 25.27 -22.30 -2.16
C PRO A 258 25.87 -21.50 -1.00
N ALA A 259 27.21 -21.52 -0.91
CA ALA A 259 27.93 -20.70 0.05
C ALA A 259 27.74 -19.23 -0.33
N ALA A 260 27.28 -18.42 0.64
CA ALA A 260 27.05 -17.02 0.45
C ALA A 260 28.04 -16.19 1.27
N ARG A 261 28.66 -15.19 0.62
CA ARG A 261 29.49 -14.19 1.29
C ARG A 261 28.81 -12.83 1.18
N ILE A 262 28.79 -12.09 2.28
CA ILE A 262 28.20 -10.75 2.32
C ILE A 262 29.32 -9.76 2.65
N GLY A 263 29.44 -8.73 1.85
CA GLY A 263 30.43 -7.67 2.02
C GLY A 263 29.88 -6.27 1.71
N ALA A 264 30.63 -5.25 2.06
CA ALA A 264 30.31 -3.89 1.68
C ALA A 264 30.36 -3.73 0.16
N ALA A 265 29.47 -2.91 -0.40
CA ALA A 265 29.52 -2.60 -1.82
C ALA A 265 30.77 -1.75 -2.13
N PRO A 266 31.49 -2.03 -3.23
CA PRO A 266 32.62 -1.21 -3.65
C PRO A 266 32.23 0.25 -3.87
N ALA A 267 33.12 1.16 -3.45
CA ALA A 267 32.87 2.61 -3.56
C ALA A 267 32.93 3.14 -5.01
N ASP A 268 33.50 2.36 -5.94
CA ASP A 268 33.67 2.70 -7.36
C ASP A 268 32.36 2.66 -8.18
N GLY A 269 31.25 2.29 -7.54
CA GLY A 269 29.94 2.22 -8.19
C GLY A 269 29.70 0.95 -9.04
N SER A 270 30.66 0.02 -9.12
CA SER A 270 30.53 -1.25 -9.88
C SER A 270 29.30 -2.08 -9.46
N ALA A 271 28.95 -2.02 -8.18
CA ALA A 271 27.73 -2.67 -7.65
C ALA A 271 26.42 -2.18 -8.28
N SER A 272 26.40 -1.04 -8.99
CA SER A 272 25.20 -0.53 -9.64
C SER A 272 24.74 -1.34 -10.86
N ALA A 273 25.67 -2.06 -11.49
CA ALA A 273 25.40 -2.95 -12.64
C ALA A 273 24.86 -4.33 -12.21
N LEU A 274 25.01 -4.70 -10.93
CA LEU A 274 24.58 -5.99 -10.41
C LEU A 274 23.05 -6.12 -10.41
N PRO A 275 22.52 -7.37 -10.53
CA PRO A 275 21.14 -7.64 -10.16
C PRO A 275 20.86 -7.17 -8.73
N VAL A 276 19.68 -6.64 -8.47
CA VAL A 276 19.31 -6.12 -7.15
C VAL A 276 18.37 -7.11 -6.47
N LEU A 277 18.73 -7.56 -5.27
CA LEU A 277 17.85 -8.41 -4.45
C LEU A 277 16.53 -7.65 -4.20
N PRO A 278 15.37 -8.24 -4.54
CA PRO A 278 14.09 -7.57 -4.33
C PRO A 278 13.85 -7.23 -2.86
N ASP A 279 13.26 -6.06 -2.60
CA ASP A 279 12.96 -5.61 -1.23
C ASP A 279 12.11 -6.63 -0.45
N ALA A 280 11.22 -7.35 -1.13
CA ALA A 280 10.43 -8.43 -0.54
C ALA A 280 11.28 -9.60 0.01
N ALA A 281 12.49 -9.77 -0.51
CA ALA A 281 13.46 -10.76 -0.03
C ALA A 281 14.42 -10.17 1.01
N VAL A 282 14.63 -8.86 0.99
CA VAL A 282 15.57 -8.20 1.91
C VAL A 282 15.02 -8.15 3.33
N TRP A 283 13.71 -7.94 3.47
CA TRP A 283 13.08 -7.68 4.76
C TRP A 283 12.28 -8.87 5.28
N THR A 284 12.22 -9.01 6.61
CA THR A 284 11.32 -9.97 7.26
C THR A 284 9.88 -9.64 6.91
N LEU A 285 9.08 -10.67 6.66
CA LEU A 285 7.66 -10.52 6.40
C LEU A 285 6.95 -9.88 7.61
N PRO A 286 6.21 -8.79 7.43
CA PRO A 286 5.54 -8.11 8.54
C PRO A 286 4.61 -9.01 9.35
N ASP A 287 3.85 -9.88 8.69
CA ASP A 287 2.94 -10.84 9.33
C ASP A 287 3.68 -11.78 10.27
N LEU A 288 4.87 -12.23 9.86
CA LEU A 288 5.71 -13.11 10.68
C LEU A 288 6.22 -12.41 11.93
N ASP A 289 6.64 -11.15 11.81
CA ASP A 289 7.05 -10.33 12.95
C ASP A 289 5.89 -10.09 13.91
N LEU A 290 4.69 -9.74 13.39
CA LEU A 290 3.49 -9.49 14.18
C LEU A 290 3.04 -10.73 14.98
N ILE A 291 3.10 -11.94 14.38
CA ILE A 291 2.78 -13.18 15.08
C ILE A 291 3.84 -13.52 16.12
N ARG A 292 5.13 -13.47 15.75
CA ARG A 292 6.23 -13.86 16.65
C ARG A 292 6.32 -12.97 17.88
N THR A 293 5.89 -11.72 17.78
CA THR A 293 5.84 -10.77 18.89
C THR A 293 4.51 -10.83 19.68
N GLY A 294 3.54 -11.61 19.22
CA GLY A 294 2.21 -11.64 19.83
C GLY A 294 1.38 -10.36 19.60
N ALA A 295 1.82 -9.47 18.72
CA ALA A 295 1.13 -8.21 18.44
C ALA A 295 -0.19 -8.41 17.67
N VAL A 296 -0.32 -9.54 16.94
CA VAL A 296 -1.54 -9.92 16.23
C VAL A 296 -1.79 -11.42 16.41
N GLU A 297 -3.03 -11.79 16.71
CA GLU A 297 -3.47 -13.18 16.72
C GLU A 297 -3.63 -13.73 15.29
N ALA A 298 -3.45 -15.04 15.12
CA ALA A 298 -3.57 -15.69 13.80
C ALA A 298 -4.91 -15.42 13.11
N GLY A 299 -6.02 -15.39 13.85
CA GLY A 299 -7.36 -15.10 13.32
C GLY A 299 -7.55 -13.68 12.76
N ARG A 300 -6.65 -12.77 13.08
CA ARG A 300 -6.65 -11.39 12.57
C ARG A 300 -5.78 -11.21 11.33
N LEU A 301 -5.05 -12.21 10.90
CA LEU A 301 -4.29 -12.18 9.66
C LEU A 301 -5.20 -12.29 8.43
N HIS A 302 -4.64 -11.99 7.27
CA HIS A 302 -5.27 -12.35 6.01
C HIS A 302 -5.46 -13.88 5.94
N PRO A 303 -6.64 -14.43 5.53
CA PRO A 303 -6.90 -15.88 5.58
C PRO A 303 -5.84 -16.73 4.86
N LEU A 304 -5.36 -16.29 3.70
CA LEU A 304 -4.29 -16.98 2.96
C LEU A 304 -2.96 -16.97 3.72
N VAL A 305 -2.67 -15.92 4.47
CA VAL A 305 -1.44 -15.80 5.28
C VAL A 305 -1.57 -16.68 6.53
N ALA A 306 -2.73 -16.65 7.20
CA ALA A 306 -3.01 -17.46 8.38
C ALA A 306 -2.84 -18.95 8.05
N SER A 307 -3.45 -19.42 6.95
CA SER A 307 -3.34 -20.83 6.54
C SER A 307 -1.91 -21.25 6.19
N ALA A 308 -1.09 -20.33 5.69
CA ALA A 308 0.30 -20.63 5.35
C ALA A 308 1.24 -20.58 6.56
N LEU A 309 1.11 -19.56 7.42
CA LEU A 309 2.02 -19.35 8.54
C LEU A 309 1.64 -20.13 9.80
N VAL A 310 0.33 -20.34 10.03
CA VAL A 310 -0.24 -21.01 11.21
C VAL A 310 -1.26 -22.05 10.78
N PRO A 311 -0.83 -23.15 10.14
CA PRO A 311 -1.73 -24.13 9.52
C PRO A 311 -2.67 -24.82 10.52
N ASP A 312 -2.28 -24.90 11.79
CA ASP A 312 -3.09 -25.52 12.85
C ASP A 312 -4.15 -24.57 13.44
N HIS A 313 -4.22 -23.31 12.95
CA HIS A 313 -5.21 -22.36 13.39
C HIS A 313 -6.56 -22.65 12.72
N ALA A 314 -7.55 -23.07 13.50
CA ALA A 314 -8.92 -23.16 13.04
C ALA A 314 -9.48 -21.74 12.85
N PRO A 315 -10.03 -21.39 11.67
CA PRO A 315 -10.61 -20.07 11.47
C PRO A 315 -11.79 -19.90 12.43
N THR A 316 -11.63 -19.04 13.41
CA THR A 316 -12.73 -18.50 14.22
C THR A 316 -13.60 -17.68 13.27
N GLY A 317 -14.90 -17.98 13.20
CA GLY A 317 -15.83 -17.26 12.36
C GLY A 317 -15.77 -15.73 12.62
N PRO A 318 -16.32 -14.92 11.72
CA PRO A 318 -16.19 -13.47 11.80
C PRO A 318 -16.63 -13.00 13.18
N ALA A 319 -15.72 -12.39 13.92
CA ALA A 319 -16.03 -11.69 15.15
C ALA A 319 -16.80 -10.42 14.75
N GLY A 320 -18.10 -10.58 14.57
CA GLY A 320 -19.03 -9.49 14.35
C GLY A 320 -19.12 -8.62 15.59
N THR A 321 -18.20 -7.70 15.75
CA THR A 321 -18.51 -6.48 16.49
C THR A 321 -19.34 -5.61 15.57
N ALA A 322 -20.63 -5.92 15.50
CA ALA A 322 -21.61 -4.95 15.07
C ALA A 322 -21.57 -3.83 16.13
N ASP A 323 -20.70 -2.84 15.91
CA ASP A 323 -20.82 -1.56 16.59
C ASP A 323 -22.23 -1.03 16.29
N ARG A 324 -22.96 -0.73 17.38
CA ARG A 324 -24.34 -0.27 17.33
C ARG A 324 -24.37 1.13 16.72
N ALA A 325 -24.24 1.21 15.40
CA ALA A 325 -24.50 2.42 14.64
C ALA A 325 -25.97 2.81 14.86
N GLY A 326 -26.19 4.05 15.29
CA GLY A 326 -27.54 4.62 15.41
C GLY A 326 -28.14 4.67 16.81
N GLN A 327 -27.42 4.35 17.90
CA GLN A 327 -27.94 4.64 19.24
C GLN A 327 -27.78 6.13 19.57
N PRO A 328 -28.83 6.79 20.10
CA PRO A 328 -28.75 8.17 20.54
C PRO A 328 -27.66 8.34 21.60
N ARG A 329 -26.78 9.33 21.42
CA ARG A 329 -25.75 9.67 22.41
C ARG A 329 -26.42 10.34 23.62
N LEU A 330 -26.12 9.85 24.83
CA LEU A 330 -26.59 10.46 26.06
C LEU A 330 -25.62 11.55 26.54
N VAL A 331 -26.15 12.73 26.82
CA VAL A 331 -25.40 13.87 27.36
C VAL A 331 -26.08 14.35 28.66
N GLU A 332 -25.27 14.59 29.67
CA GLU A 332 -25.74 15.17 30.89
C GLU A 332 -25.96 16.70 30.70
N CYS A 333 -27.20 17.17 30.87
CA CYS A 333 -27.58 18.52 30.64
C CYS A 333 -28.59 18.95 31.74
N ARG A 334 -28.26 19.99 32.52
CA ARG A 334 -29.11 20.49 33.61
C ARG A 334 -29.54 19.44 34.64
N GLY A 335 -28.65 18.49 34.96
CA GLY A 335 -28.90 17.44 35.95
C GLY A 335 -29.73 16.24 35.46
N ALA A 336 -30.07 16.20 34.17
CA ALA A 336 -30.74 15.07 33.53
C ALA A 336 -29.94 14.55 32.33
N ARG A 337 -30.14 13.28 31.98
CA ARG A 337 -29.53 12.70 30.77
C ARG A 337 -30.46 12.91 29.58
N HIS A 338 -29.96 13.62 28.59
CA HIS A 338 -30.67 13.91 27.35
C HIS A 338 -30.04 13.20 26.17
N ARG A 339 -30.87 12.75 25.23
CA ARG A 339 -30.41 12.07 24.00
C ARG A 339 -30.11 13.11 22.93
N ILE A 340 -29.02 12.89 22.25
CA ILE A 340 -28.68 13.57 21.00
C ILE A 340 -28.86 12.56 19.87
N GLY A 341 -29.57 12.93 18.83
CA GLY A 341 -29.81 12.10 17.65
C GLY A 341 -30.20 12.97 16.45
N LEU A 342 -30.44 12.30 15.31
CA LEU A 342 -30.81 12.98 14.07
C LEU A 342 -32.28 13.29 14.00
N VAL A 343 -32.60 14.53 13.62
CA VAL A 343 -33.92 14.99 13.18
C VAL A 343 -33.70 15.59 11.79
N ASP A 344 -34.33 15.00 10.78
CA ASP A 344 -34.19 15.44 9.37
C ASP A 344 -32.75 15.57 8.89
N GLY A 345 -31.88 14.62 9.29
CA GLY A 345 -30.46 14.58 8.94
C GLY A 345 -29.59 15.58 9.71
N VAL A 346 -30.12 16.30 10.71
CA VAL A 346 -29.36 17.24 11.53
C VAL A 346 -29.32 16.76 12.98
N LEU A 347 -28.13 16.75 13.59
CA LEU A 347 -27.99 16.44 15.02
C LEU A 347 -28.75 17.45 15.85
N ALA A 348 -29.67 16.94 16.67
CA ALA A 348 -30.52 17.71 17.55
C ALA A 348 -30.59 17.09 18.95
N ALA A 349 -30.87 17.88 19.93
CA ALA A 349 -31.17 17.44 21.30
C ALA A 349 -32.63 16.95 21.34
N LEU A 350 -32.80 15.61 21.38
CA LEU A 350 -34.12 14.97 21.22
C LEU A 350 -35.10 15.21 22.40
N ASP A 351 -34.55 15.40 23.59
CA ASP A 351 -35.33 15.50 24.82
C ASP A 351 -35.55 16.96 25.31
N HIS A 352 -35.28 17.92 24.39
CA HIS A 352 -35.56 19.34 24.62
C HIS A 352 -36.67 19.85 23.66
N ASP A 353 -37.45 20.83 24.13
CA ASP A 353 -38.38 21.54 23.26
C ASP A 353 -37.61 22.31 22.17
N PRO A 354 -37.94 22.16 20.88
CA PRO A 354 -37.29 22.89 19.79
C PRO A 354 -37.34 24.43 19.95
N ALA A 355 -38.35 24.96 20.61
CA ALA A 355 -38.45 26.40 20.88
C ALA A 355 -37.47 26.81 22.02
N GLU A 356 -37.24 25.93 22.98
CA GLU A 356 -36.23 26.13 24.02
C GLU A 356 -34.83 26.11 23.41
N ILE A 357 -34.49 25.11 22.57
CA ILE A 357 -33.21 25.03 21.89
C ILE A 357 -32.91 26.29 21.08
N ARG A 358 -33.87 26.79 20.31
CA ARG A 358 -33.71 28.05 19.57
C ARG A 358 -33.43 29.26 20.45
N ARG A 359 -34.12 29.37 21.59
CA ARG A 359 -33.86 30.45 22.56
C ARG A 359 -32.46 30.34 23.16
N GLU A 360 -32.00 29.13 23.49
CA GLU A 360 -30.70 28.89 24.06
C GLU A 360 -29.57 29.10 23.03
N GLU A 361 -29.78 28.79 21.75
CA GLU A 361 -28.85 29.10 20.66
C GLU A 361 -28.66 30.63 20.52
N LEU A 362 -29.74 31.38 20.58
CA LEU A 362 -29.66 32.84 20.57
C LEU A 362 -28.98 33.41 21.81
N LEU A 363 -29.28 32.84 22.98
CA LEU A 363 -28.62 33.22 24.23
C LEU A 363 -27.13 32.86 24.21
N ALA A 364 -26.79 31.72 23.71
CA ALA A 364 -25.40 31.29 23.55
C ALA A 364 -24.59 32.19 22.58
N ALA A 365 -25.22 32.67 21.51
CA ALA A 365 -24.63 33.64 20.60
C ALA A 365 -24.33 34.99 21.30
N LEU A 366 -25.12 35.36 22.31
CA LEU A 366 -24.93 36.59 23.06
C LEU A 366 -23.98 36.43 24.25
N THR A 367 -24.04 35.30 24.95
CA THR A 367 -23.34 35.10 26.23
C THR A 367 -22.06 34.25 26.08
N GLY A 368 -21.90 33.56 24.93
CA GLY A 368 -20.78 32.62 24.70
C GLY A 368 -20.85 31.31 25.47
N THR A 369 -21.96 31.02 26.18
CA THR A 369 -22.12 29.84 27.05
C THR A 369 -23.30 28.97 26.60
N PRO A 370 -23.09 28.05 25.62
CA PRO A 370 -24.13 27.15 25.16
C PRO A 370 -24.44 26.04 26.17
N LEU A 371 -25.67 25.51 26.09
CA LEU A 371 -26.09 24.32 26.84
C LEU A 371 -25.16 23.15 26.60
N PRO A 372 -24.99 22.23 27.59
CA PRO A 372 -24.16 21.01 27.42
C PRO A 372 -24.54 20.17 26.17
N CYS A 373 -25.81 20.02 25.86
CA CYS A 373 -26.27 19.34 24.64
C CYS A 373 -25.82 20.08 23.37
N LEU A 374 -25.94 21.39 23.30
CA LEU A 374 -25.50 22.20 22.17
C LEU A 374 -23.96 22.18 22.05
N ARG A 375 -23.24 22.19 23.16
CA ARG A 375 -21.77 22.00 23.16
C ARG A 375 -21.35 20.65 22.63
N ALA A 376 -22.07 19.58 23.01
CA ALA A 376 -21.77 18.24 22.54
C ALA A 376 -22.05 18.08 21.03
N ILE A 377 -23.13 18.71 20.54
CA ILE A 377 -23.44 18.77 19.10
C ILE A 377 -22.35 19.55 18.35
N ASP A 378 -21.97 20.71 18.85
CA ASP A 378 -20.91 21.54 18.25
C ASP A 378 -19.54 20.82 18.29
N ALA A 379 -19.21 20.17 19.40
CA ALA A 379 -18.00 19.37 19.54
C ALA A 379 -17.97 18.19 18.57
N ALA A 380 -19.12 17.51 18.36
CA ALA A 380 -19.22 16.40 17.39
C ALA A 380 -18.94 16.86 15.94
N HIS A 381 -19.25 18.11 15.60
CA HIS A 381 -18.97 18.66 14.27
C HIS A 381 -17.56 19.28 14.17
N ARG A 382 -17.09 20.00 15.19
CA ARG A 382 -15.83 20.77 15.14
C ARG A 382 -14.63 20.01 15.63
N ARG A 383 -14.80 19.15 16.64
CA ARG A 383 -13.71 18.37 17.28
C ARG A 383 -14.22 16.99 17.68
N PRO A 384 -14.67 16.17 16.73
CA PRO A 384 -15.13 14.84 17.07
C PRO A 384 -13.94 14.01 17.58
N ASP A 385 -14.15 13.22 18.65
CA ASP A 385 -13.16 12.30 19.19
C ASP A 385 -12.66 11.32 18.12
N CYS A 386 -13.51 11.01 17.13
CA CYS A 386 -13.21 10.16 15.99
C CYS A 386 -12.39 10.84 14.87
N LEU A 387 -12.15 12.16 14.92
CA LEU A 387 -11.52 12.92 13.81
C LEU A 387 -10.16 12.35 13.42
N THR A 388 -9.35 11.95 14.41
CA THR A 388 -8.05 11.32 14.13
C THR A 388 -8.23 10.00 13.38
N GLY A 389 -9.14 9.13 13.82
CA GLY A 389 -9.42 7.86 13.15
C GLY A 389 -10.03 8.04 11.75
N VAL A 390 -10.90 9.04 11.56
CA VAL A 390 -11.44 9.39 10.24
C VAL A 390 -10.33 9.87 9.30
N ARG A 391 -9.46 10.77 9.76
CA ARG A 391 -8.30 11.27 9.00
C ARG A 391 -7.39 10.13 8.58
N GLU A 392 -6.99 9.27 9.50
CA GLU A 392 -6.14 8.11 9.23
C GLU A 392 -6.76 7.20 8.16
N ARG A 393 -8.05 6.90 8.25
CA ARG A 393 -8.77 6.09 7.25
C ARG A 393 -8.78 6.76 5.87
N LEU A 394 -9.06 8.06 5.81
CA LEU A 394 -9.07 8.82 4.56
C LEU A 394 -7.68 8.92 3.93
N ASP A 395 -6.63 9.10 4.73
CA ASP A 395 -5.26 9.17 4.26
C ASP A 395 -4.78 7.80 3.73
N HIS A 396 -5.22 6.71 4.34
CA HIS A 396 -4.95 5.35 3.85
C HIS A 396 -5.93 4.86 2.77
N GLY A 397 -6.95 5.66 2.41
CA GLY A 397 -7.90 5.34 1.34
C GLY A 397 -9.09 4.47 1.76
N ASP A 398 -9.27 4.21 3.04
CA ASP A 398 -10.46 3.53 3.60
C ASP A 398 -11.62 4.53 3.77
N VAL A 399 -12.15 4.99 2.64
CA VAL A 399 -13.27 5.95 2.62
C VAL A 399 -14.54 5.33 3.21
N ALA A 400 -14.78 4.05 2.95
CA ALA A 400 -15.97 3.36 3.47
C ALA A 400 -15.93 3.27 4.99
N GLY A 401 -14.79 2.85 5.57
CA GLY A 401 -14.61 2.82 7.02
C GLY A 401 -14.67 4.22 7.66
N ALA A 402 -14.14 5.24 6.98
CA ALA A 402 -14.27 6.61 7.44
C ALA A 402 -15.72 7.07 7.50
N LEU A 403 -16.52 6.81 6.44
CA LEU A 403 -17.95 7.13 6.40
C LEU A 403 -18.72 6.34 7.46
N THR A 404 -18.44 5.04 7.65
CA THR A 404 -19.07 4.24 8.70
C THR A 404 -18.84 4.84 10.10
N VAL A 405 -17.63 5.36 10.37
CA VAL A 405 -17.34 6.04 11.65
C VAL A 405 -18.15 7.33 11.76
N VAL A 406 -18.25 8.11 10.68
CA VAL A 406 -19.05 9.36 10.65
C VAL A 406 -20.54 9.07 10.84
N GLU A 407 -21.07 8.08 10.13
CA GLU A 407 -22.47 7.65 10.26
C GLU A 407 -22.77 7.08 11.66
N GLY A 408 -21.82 6.37 12.26
CA GLY A 408 -21.92 5.89 13.64
C GLY A 408 -21.98 7.03 14.66
N LEU A 409 -21.30 8.16 14.37
CA LEU A 409 -21.30 9.33 15.24
C LEU A 409 -22.55 10.21 15.06
N LEU A 410 -22.91 10.49 13.79
CA LEU A 410 -23.91 11.48 13.42
C LEU A 410 -25.24 10.84 12.98
N GLY A 411 -25.21 9.55 12.61
CA GLY A 411 -26.29 8.80 12.01
C GLY A 411 -26.26 8.79 10.47
N PRO A 412 -27.02 7.90 9.83
CA PRO A 412 -27.10 7.83 8.38
C PRO A 412 -27.71 9.11 7.80
N ASP A 413 -27.23 9.53 6.63
CA ASP A 413 -27.68 10.71 5.90
C ASP A 413 -27.52 12.06 6.64
N ALA A 414 -26.61 12.13 7.63
CA ALA A 414 -26.35 13.35 8.39
C ALA A 414 -25.77 14.46 7.51
N LEU A 415 -26.36 15.65 7.61
CA LEU A 415 -25.80 16.86 6.99
C LEU A 415 -24.65 17.39 7.84
N LEU A 416 -23.45 17.41 7.26
CA LEU A 416 -22.27 17.90 7.93
C LEU A 416 -22.26 19.44 7.98
N ARG A 417 -22.16 19.98 9.19
CA ARG A 417 -21.90 21.41 9.39
C ARG A 417 -20.44 21.74 9.04
N ALA A 418 -20.17 23.03 8.79
CA ALA A 418 -18.79 23.50 8.61
C ALA A 418 -17.91 23.16 9.84
N GLY A 419 -16.73 22.61 9.59
CA GLY A 419 -15.77 22.21 10.62
C GLY A 419 -14.83 21.11 10.15
N ALA A 420 -13.90 20.73 11.02
CA ALA A 420 -12.76 19.85 10.69
C ALA A 420 -13.17 18.52 10.04
N LEU A 421 -14.29 17.92 10.45
CA LEU A 421 -14.75 16.65 9.86
C LEU A 421 -15.18 16.82 8.39
N ARG A 422 -15.93 17.88 8.09
CA ARG A 422 -16.32 18.21 6.72
C ARG A 422 -15.11 18.55 5.86
N ASP A 423 -14.18 19.34 6.39
CA ASP A 423 -12.97 19.76 5.68
C ASP A 423 -12.12 18.54 5.28
N GLU A 424 -11.97 17.54 6.15
CA GLU A 424 -11.24 16.28 5.83
C GLU A 424 -11.94 15.47 4.73
N LEU A 425 -13.27 15.35 4.77
CA LEU A 425 -14.01 14.62 3.74
C LEU A 425 -13.98 15.36 2.39
N GLU A 426 -14.10 16.68 2.38
CA GLU A 426 -13.95 17.50 1.17
C GLU A 426 -12.53 17.39 0.60
N ALA A 427 -11.49 17.44 1.44
CA ALA A 427 -10.11 17.24 1.03
C ALA A 427 -9.88 15.85 0.43
N ALA A 428 -10.47 14.80 1.01
CA ALA A 428 -10.40 13.46 0.47
C ALA A 428 -11.12 13.32 -0.88
N ALA A 429 -12.28 13.96 -1.04
CA ALA A 429 -13.02 14.01 -2.30
C ALA A 429 -12.19 14.72 -3.38
N LEU A 430 -11.56 15.86 -3.07
CA LEU A 430 -10.70 16.60 -3.98
C LEU A 430 -9.47 15.76 -4.41
N ARG A 431 -8.84 15.05 -3.47
CA ARG A 431 -7.75 14.12 -3.78
C ARG A 431 -8.20 13.05 -4.79
N ARG A 432 -9.41 12.48 -4.64
CA ARG A 432 -9.96 11.50 -5.59
C ARG A 432 -10.21 12.09 -6.97
N ILE A 433 -10.71 13.33 -7.05
CA ILE A 433 -10.88 14.04 -8.33
C ILE A 433 -9.52 14.24 -9.01
N THR A 434 -8.52 14.72 -8.27
CA THR A 434 -7.16 14.93 -8.79
C THR A 434 -6.56 13.61 -9.32
N TYR A 435 -6.75 12.52 -8.60
CA TYR A 435 -6.34 11.19 -9.06
C TYR A 435 -7.07 10.76 -10.35
N GLY A 436 -8.37 11.00 -10.42
CA GLY A 436 -9.16 10.72 -11.63
C GLY A 436 -8.65 11.51 -12.85
N LEU A 437 -8.36 12.79 -12.68
CA LEU A 437 -7.77 13.65 -13.73
C LEU A 437 -6.36 13.17 -14.11
N PHE A 438 -5.55 12.77 -13.13
CA PHE A 438 -4.24 12.17 -13.41
C PHE A 438 -4.36 10.89 -14.25
N ARG A 439 -5.26 9.96 -13.88
CA ARG A 439 -5.48 8.74 -14.66
C ARG A 439 -5.98 9.01 -16.07
N ALA A 440 -6.88 9.98 -16.23
CA ALA A 440 -7.39 10.40 -17.52
C ALA A 440 -6.34 11.16 -18.37
N GLY A 441 -5.17 11.47 -17.81
CA GLY A 441 -4.16 12.24 -18.51
C GLY A 441 -4.47 13.73 -18.63
N LEU A 442 -5.48 14.21 -17.91
CA LEU A 442 -5.96 15.60 -17.94
C LEU A 442 -5.21 16.51 -16.96
N ALA A 443 -4.53 15.95 -15.96
CA ALA A 443 -3.67 16.68 -15.02
C ALA A 443 -2.26 16.09 -15.00
N GLY A 444 -1.26 16.96 -14.85
CA GLY A 444 0.16 16.64 -14.73
C GLY A 444 0.80 17.41 -13.60
N PRO A 445 2.07 17.12 -13.24
CA PRO A 445 2.80 17.98 -12.34
C PRO A 445 2.78 19.39 -12.92
N GLY A 446 2.35 20.37 -12.10
CA GLY A 446 2.43 21.78 -12.47
C GLY A 446 3.88 22.16 -12.83
N PRO A 447 4.09 23.31 -13.49
CA PRO A 447 5.43 23.78 -13.79
C PRO A 447 6.23 23.81 -12.49
N GLY A 448 7.38 23.11 -12.50
CA GLY A 448 8.24 23.04 -11.32
C GLY A 448 8.55 24.47 -10.85
N ARG A 449 8.43 24.73 -9.54
CA ARG A 449 8.84 26.02 -8.98
C ARG A 449 10.29 26.28 -9.39
N ILE A 450 10.50 27.31 -10.20
CA ILE A 450 11.83 27.80 -10.50
C ILE A 450 12.34 28.40 -9.20
N HIS A 451 13.19 27.67 -8.49
CA HIS A 451 13.91 28.25 -7.34
C HIS A 451 14.93 29.26 -7.91
N PRO A 452 14.84 30.55 -7.56
CA PRO A 452 15.88 31.51 -7.91
C PRO A 452 17.17 31.04 -7.22
N GLY A 453 18.16 30.60 -7.98
CA GLY A 453 19.42 30.08 -7.45
C GLY A 453 19.75 28.62 -7.77
N ALA A 454 18.85 27.86 -8.37
CA ALA A 454 19.19 26.55 -8.90
C ALA A 454 20.13 26.73 -10.12
N HIS A 455 21.43 26.59 -9.90
CA HIS A 455 22.38 26.45 -10.99
C HIS A 455 21.96 25.26 -11.85
N ARG A 456 21.50 25.53 -13.09
CA ARG A 456 21.33 24.49 -14.11
C ARG A 456 22.68 23.84 -14.30
N PRO A 457 22.81 22.50 -14.18
CA PRO A 457 24.04 21.82 -14.56
C PRO A 457 24.43 22.25 -15.97
N ARG A 458 25.68 22.59 -16.19
CA ARG A 458 26.21 23.04 -17.48
C ARG A 458 25.98 22.05 -18.64
N GLU A 459 25.68 20.79 -18.30
CA GLU A 459 25.42 19.68 -19.20
C GLU A 459 24.10 19.78 -19.99
N HIS A 460 23.18 20.69 -19.61
CA HIS A 460 21.87 20.85 -20.23
C HIS A 460 21.73 22.14 -21.01
N ARG A 461 22.80 22.77 -21.46
CA ARG A 461 22.72 23.86 -22.42
C ARG A 461 22.36 23.28 -23.80
N PRO A 462 21.19 23.60 -24.36
CA PRO A 462 20.86 23.13 -25.73
C PRO A 462 21.93 23.63 -26.68
N HIS A 463 22.43 22.75 -27.54
CA HIS A 463 23.36 23.10 -28.58
C HIS A 463 22.70 24.18 -29.49
N PRO A 464 23.43 25.21 -29.95
CA PRO A 464 22.85 26.30 -30.76
C PRO A 464 22.03 25.84 -31.96
N ARG A 465 22.34 24.67 -32.53
CA ARG A 465 21.56 24.06 -33.61
C ARG A 465 20.19 23.50 -33.19
N GLN A 466 19.93 23.29 -31.92
CA GLN A 466 18.63 22.81 -31.40
C GLN A 466 17.69 23.97 -31.03
N ALA A 467 18.21 25.20 -30.90
CA ALA A 467 17.42 26.39 -30.60
C ALA A 467 16.61 26.91 -31.82
N HIS A 468 16.90 26.42 -33.02
CA HIS A 468 16.21 26.83 -34.26
C HIS A 468 15.20 25.79 -34.79
N ALA A 469 14.99 24.68 -34.08
CA ALA A 469 13.97 23.68 -34.40
C ALA A 469 12.72 23.92 -33.54
N ARG A 470 11.98 24.97 -33.84
CA ARG A 470 10.58 25.18 -33.45
C ARG A 470 9.76 25.49 -34.68
#